data_8ddc0d7f2e3ff60b3d1d660d377097b5
#
_entry.id   8ddc0d7f2e3ff60b3d1d660d377097b5
#
_cell.length_a   1.000
_cell.length_b   1.000
_cell.length_c   1.000
_cell.angle_alpha   90.00
_cell.angle_beta   90.00
_cell.angle_gamma   90.00
#
_symmetry.space_group_name_H-M   'P 1'
#
loop_
_entity.id
_entity.type
_entity.pdbx_description
1 polymer ?
#
loop_
_entity_poly.entity_id
_entity_poly.type
_entity_poly.pdbx_seq_one_letter_code
_entity_poly.pdbx_strand_id
1 'polypeptide(L)'
;MSQDFQDKVVLITGGSRGLGKAMAHGFAARGANLAIVSRKLEGCDATATELREAYGIDTFTRSTHVGDWDDLDRMVEAVIERFGRIDVLVNNAGMSPLYPSLSEVSEALFDKVVSVNLKGPFRLMANVGERMMNGDGGAIINISSTASVNKSPTSEPYGAAKAGLNNLTRSFAAAYGPKVRVNCIMAGPFLTDIADAWDMDAFNERARSSIPMQRGGQPDEVVAAALYFAGGGAGFTTGAILAIDGGAH
;
A
#
# COMPACT_ATOMS: atom_id res chain seq x y z
N MET A 1 23.83 2.27 -6.49
CA MET A 1 22.60 2.66 -5.75
C MET A 1 22.92 2.55 -4.28
N SER A 2 22.45 3.48 -3.43
CA SER A 2 22.66 3.36 -1.98
C SER A 2 21.93 2.14 -1.43
N GLN A 3 22.53 1.41 -0.47
CA GLN A 3 21.91 0.25 0.16
C GLN A 3 21.29 0.64 1.51
N ASP A 4 20.47 1.68 1.48
CA ASP A 4 19.89 2.28 2.69
C ASP A 4 18.91 1.34 3.44
N PHE A 5 18.50 0.25 2.80
CA PHE A 5 17.60 -0.76 3.36
C PHE A 5 18.27 -2.14 3.50
N GLN A 6 19.62 -2.18 3.47
CA GLN A 6 20.34 -3.44 3.67
C GLN A 6 19.88 -4.13 4.95
N ASP A 7 19.52 -5.41 4.83
CA ASP A 7 19.04 -6.28 5.91
C ASP A 7 17.71 -5.83 6.58
N LYS A 8 17.05 -4.79 6.06
CA LYS A 8 15.72 -4.39 6.51
C LYS A 8 14.66 -5.33 5.94
N VAL A 9 13.62 -5.58 6.71
CA VAL A 9 12.48 -6.40 6.31
C VAL A 9 11.30 -5.51 6.00
N VAL A 10 10.80 -5.60 4.76
CA VAL A 10 9.65 -4.84 4.27
C VAL A 10 8.49 -5.78 3.98
N LEU A 11 7.39 -5.62 4.69
CA LEU A 11 6.14 -6.33 4.45
C LEU A 11 5.23 -5.50 3.53
N ILE A 12 4.88 -6.05 2.37
CA ILE A 12 4.02 -5.36 1.38
C ILE A 12 2.76 -6.19 1.12
N THR A 13 1.60 -5.63 1.46
CA THR A 13 0.33 -6.23 1.07
C THR A 13 -0.05 -5.84 -0.36
N GLY A 14 -0.55 -6.80 -1.14
CA GLY A 14 -0.81 -6.60 -2.57
C GLY A 14 0.47 -6.41 -3.38
N GLY A 15 1.60 -6.99 -2.94
CA GLY A 15 2.91 -6.84 -3.55
C GLY A 15 3.14 -7.63 -4.84
N SER A 16 2.14 -8.39 -5.31
CA SER A 16 2.27 -9.26 -6.49
C SER A 16 2.04 -8.55 -7.84
N ARG A 17 1.60 -7.29 -7.85
CA ARG A 17 1.31 -6.51 -9.07
C ARG A 17 1.20 -5.01 -8.80
N GLY A 18 1.11 -4.22 -9.87
CA GLY A 18 0.84 -2.78 -9.83
C GLY A 18 1.79 -2.01 -8.91
N LEU A 19 1.26 -1.05 -8.13
CA LEU A 19 2.05 -0.22 -7.22
C LEU A 19 2.83 -1.04 -6.18
N GLY A 20 2.23 -2.10 -5.64
CA GLY A 20 2.87 -2.96 -4.65
C GLY A 20 4.11 -3.67 -5.21
N LYS A 21 4.03 -4.19 -6.45
CA LYS A 21 5.17 -4.80 -7.14
C LYS A 21 6.25 -3.77 -7.46
N ALA A 22 5.88 -2.58 -7.93
CA ALA A 22 6.84 -1.50 -8.18
C ALA A 22 7.59 -1.09 -6.91
N MET A 23 6.87 -0.91 -5.79
CA MET A 23 7.49 -0.63 -4.50
C MET A 23 8.39 -1.78 -4.03
N ALA A 24 7.99 -3.06 -4.23
CA ALA A 24 8.82 -4.22 -3.90
C ALA A 24 10.16 -4.18 -4.65
N HIS A 25 10.16 -3.91 -5.96
CA HIS A 25 11.39 -3.72 -6.73
C HIS A 25 12.23 -2.54 -6.22
N GLY A 26 11.58 -1.43 -5.86
CA GLY A 26 12.27 -0.25 -5.31
C GLY A 26 13.01 -0.52 -4.00
N PHE A 27 12.38 -1.26 -3.07
CA PHE A 27 13.00 -1.66 -1.81
C PHE A 27 14.08 -2.72 -2.01
N ALA A 28 13.83 -3.73 -2.85
CA ALA A 28 14.79 -4.78 -3.18
C ALA A 28 16.08 -4.23 -3.79
N ALA A 29 15.97 -3.26 -4.72
CA ALA A 29 17.10 -2.56 -5.31
C ALA A 29 17.95 -1.78 -4.30
N ARG A 30 17.45 -1.56 -3.08
CA ARG A 30 18.13 -0.92 -1.95
C ARG A 30 18.58 -1.91 -0.87
N GLY A 31 18.49 -3.23 -1.14
CA GLY A 31 18.97 -4.29 -0.27
C GLY A 31 17.97 -4.81 0.76
N ALA A 32 16.69 -4.41 0.71
CA ALA A 32 15.69 -4.91 1.62
C ALA A 32 15.30 -6.36 1.33
N ASN A 33 15.06 -7.14 2.37
CA ASN A 33 14.37 -8.42 2.30
C ASN A 33 12.85 -8.19 2.27
N LEU A 34 12.12 -8.97 1.48
CA LEU A 34 10.72 -8.71 1.19
C LEU A 34 9.78 -9.82 1.66
N ALA A 35 8.76 -9.45 2.44
CA ALA A 35 7.57 -10.27 2.64
C ALA A 35 6.47 -9.78 1.70
N ILE A 36 6.12 -10.58 0.69
CA ILE A 36 5.16 -10.25 -0.36
C ILE A 36 3.91 -11.07 -0.13
N VAL A 37 2.81 -10.41 0.16
CA VAL A 37 1.55 -11.09 0.44
C VAL A 37 0.41 -10.57 -0.44
N SER A 38 -0.37 -11.50 -0.96
CA SER A 38 -1.61 -11.21 -1.69
C SER A 38 -2.53 -12.42 -1.67
N ARG A 39 -3.74 -12.32 -2.25
CA ARG A 39 -4.72 -13.42 -2.28
C ARG A 39 -4.26 -14.61 -3.12
N LYS A 40 -3.46 -14.37 -4.16
CA LYS A 40 -2.96 -15.41 -5.08
C LYS A 40 -1.48 -15.64 -4.81
N LEU A 41 -1.14 -16.81 -4.28
CA LEU A 41 0.25 -17.16 -3.94
C LEU A 41 1.14 -17.17 -5.19
N GLU A 42 0.64 -17.71 -6.30
CA GLU A 42 1.39 -17.79 -7.57
C GLU A 42 1.96 -16.43 -8.00
N GLY A 43 1.16 -15.34 -7.91
CA GLY A 43 1.64 -14.00 -8.22
C GLY A 43 2.68 -13.47 -7.22
N CYS A 44 2.60 -13.86 -5.94
CA CYS A 44 3.62 -13.53 -4.95
C CYS A 44 4.93 -14.24 -5.27
N ASP A 45 4.87 -15.54 -5.60
CA ASP A 45 6.02 -16.38 -5.90
C ASP A 45 6.74 -15.92 -7.17
N ALA A 46 5.97 -15.54 -8.22
CA ALA A 46 6.53 -14.98 -9.44
C ALA A 46 7.31 -13.68 -9.15
N THR A 47 6.70 -12.74 -8.43
CA THR A 47 7.37 -11.50 -8.02
C THR A 47 8.59 -11.78 -7.14
N ALA A 48 8.48 -12.69 -6.18
CA ALA A 48 9.59 -13.05 -5.29
C ALA A 48 10.78 -13.65 -6.08
N THR A 49 10.50 -14.45 -7.11
CA THR A 49 11.54 -15.02 -7.98
C THR A 49 12.26 -13.93 -8.76
N GLU A 50 11.52 -13.02 -9.40
CA GLU A 50 12.09 -11.84 -10.09
C GLU A 50 13.02 -11.03 -9.16
N LEU A 51 12.58 -10.80 -7.91
CA LEU A 51 13.35 -10.00 -6.94
C LEU A 51 14.63 -10.71 -6.50
N ARG A 52 14.57 -12.04 -6.24
CA ARG A 52 15.76 -12.83 -5.89
C ARG A 52 16.77 -12.85 -7.02
N GLU A 53 16.31 -13.06 -8.25
CA GLU A 53 17.18 -13.10 -9.43
C GLU A 53 17.82 -11.75 -9.74
N ALA A 54 17.05 -10.66 -9.62
CA ALA A 54 17.53 -9.32 -9.97
C ALA A 54 18.41 -8.67 -8.90
N TYR A 55 18.15 -8.95 -7.61
CA TYR A 55 18.77 -8.19 -6.51
C TYR A 55 19.49 -9.05 -5.47
N GLY A 56 19.35 -10.36 -5.51
CA GLY A 56 20.03 -11.28 -4.57
C GLY A 56 19.51 -11.18 -3.12
N ILE A 57 18.31 -10.66 -2.91
CA ILE A 57 17.70 -10.48 -1.59
C ILE A 57 16.94 -11.74 -1.15
N ASP A 58 16.64 -11.81 0.15
CA ASP A 58 15.77 -12.86 0.68
C ASP A 58 14.28 -12.44 0.57
N THR A 59 13.41 -13.44 0.35
CA THR A 59 11.97 -13.18 0.19
C THR A 59 11.13 -14.21 0.94
N PHE A 60 9.95 -13.80 1.36
CA PHE A 60 8.89 -14.63 1.91
C PHE A 60 7.58 -14.33 1.17
N THR A 61 6.83 -15.36 0.85
CA THR A 61 5.53 -15.25 0.18
C THR A 61 4.44 -15.97 0.94
N ARG A 62 3.24 -15.40 0.96
CA ARG A 62 2.07 -16.03 1.56
C ARG A 62 0.78 -15.58 0.89
N SER A 63 -0.14 -16.52 0.68
CA SER A 63 -1.53 -16.20 0.36
C SER A 63 -2.21 -15.64 1.60
N THR A 64 -2.74 -14.41 1.51
CA THR A 64 -3.39 -13.73 2.63
C THR A 64 -4.54 -12.86 2.13
N HIS A 65 -5.68 -12.95 2.80
CA HIS A 65 -6.82 -12.09 2.55
C HIS A 65 -6.84 -10.93 3.55
N VAL A 66 -6.46 -9.73 3.13
CA VAL A 66 -6.31 -8.57 4.03
C VAL A 66 -7.60 -8.11 4.72
N GLY A 67 -8.77 -8.59 4.30
CA GLY A 67 -10.04 -8.36 4.99
C GLY A 67 -10.33 -9.38 6.11
N ASP A 68 -9.53 -10.43 6.24
CA ASP A 68 -9.66 -11.46 7.28
C ASP A 68 -8.71 -11.15 8.44
N TRP A 69 -9.28 -10.87 9.61
CA TRP A 69 -8.54 -10.41 10.78
C TRP A 69 -7.55 -11.45 11.30
N ASP A 70 -8.02 -12.70 11.43
CA ASP A 70 -7.20 -13.78 11.98
C ASP A 70 -6.12 -14.25 10.98
N ASP A 71 -6.42 -14.16 9.68
CA ASP A 71 -5.43 -14.47 8.64
C ASP A 71 -4.31 -13.43 8.60
N LEU A 72 -4.62 -12.17 8.88
CA LEU A 72 -3.59 -11.13 9.06
C LEU A 72 -2.67 -11.43 10.24
N ASP A 73 -3.20 -11.86 11.38
CA ASP A 73 -2.38 -12.19 12.54
C ASP A 73 -1.45 -13.38 12.24
N ARG A 74 -1.99 -14.45 11.67
CA ARG A 74 -1.19 -15.61 11.25
C ARG A 74 -0.12 -15.22 10.23
N MET A 75 -0.41 -14.28 9.35
CA MET A 75 0.56 -13.79 8.35
C MET A 75 1.69 -13.01 9.02
N VAL A 76 1.40 -12.10 9.95
CA VAL A 76 2.41 -11.35 10.69
C VAL A 76 3.31 -12.29 11.49
N GLU A 77 2.74 -13.28 12.19
CA GLU A 77 3.53 -14.30 12.93
C GLU A 77 4.48 -15.05 11.99
N ALA A 78 4.02 -15.49 10.82
CA ALA A 78 4.84 -16.21 9.86
C ALA A 78 6.00 -15.34 9.31
N VAL A 79 5.78 -14.03 9.12
CA VAL A 79 6.85 -13.09 8.72
C VAL A 79 7.87 -12.91 9.83
N ILE A 80 7.41 -12.77 11.09
CA ILE A 80 8.30 -12.69 12.26
C ILE A 80 9.07 -13.99 12.46
N GLU A 81 8.44 -15.15 12.32
CA GLU A 81 9.12 -16.43 12.40
C GLU A 81 10.23 -16.55 11.33
N ARG A 82 9.99 -16.06 10.12
CA ARG A 82 10.93 -16.12 9.01
C ARG A 82 12.10 -15.16 9.13
N PHE A 83 11.87 -13.91 9.55
CA PHE A 83 12.85 -12.83 9.50
C PHE A 83 13.22 -12.26 10.88
N GLY A 84 12.49 -12.57 11.93
CA GLY A 84 12.68 -12.03 13.27
C GLY A 84 12.17 -10.60 13.47
N ARG A 85 11.85 -9.86 12.40
CA ARG A 85 11.47 -8.44 12.44
C ARG A 85 10.64 -8.01 11.25
N ILE A 86 10.00 -6.85 11.38
CA ILE A 86 9.43 -6.06 10.29
C ILE A 86 9.85 -4.61 10.52
N ASP A 87 10.63 -4.02 9.62
CA ASP A 87 11.09 -2.62 9.72
C ASP A 87 10.17 -1.65 8.98
N VAL A 88 9.54 -2.12 7.92
CA VAL A 88 8.60 -1.32 7.12
C VAL A 88 7.36 -2.14 6.81
N LEU A 89 6.20 -1.54 7.05
CA LEU A 89 4.90 -2.07 6.62
C LEU A 89 4.34 -1.19 5.51
N VAL A 90 3.98 -1.79 4.37
CA VAL A 90 3.26 -1.12 3.28
C VAL A 90 1.86 -1.70 3.14
N ASN A 91 0.87 -0.98 3.62
CA ASN A 91 -0.55 -1.27 3.44
C ASN A 91 -1.00 -0.81 2.05
N ASN A 92 -0.75 -1.64 1.03
CA ASN A 92 -1.04 -1.31 -0.36
C ASN A 92 -2.26 -2.08 -0.91
N ALA A 93 -2.56 -3.27 -0.41
CA ALA A 93 -3.71 -4.02 -0.89
C ALA A 93 -5.02 -3.21 -0.80
N GLY A 94 -5.78 -3.20 -1.88
CA GLY A 94 -7.04 -2.48 -1.97
C GLY A 94 -7.95 -3.02 -3.05
N MET A 95 -9.21 -2.61 -3.03
CA MET A 95 -10.19 -2.91 -4.06
C MET A 95 -11.24 -1.79 -4.18
N SER A 96 -11.65 -1.52 -5.40
CA SER A 96 -12.74 -0.59 -5.73
C SER A 96 -13.64 -1.24 -6.79
N PRO A 97 -14.57 -2.12 -6.38
CA PRO A 97 -15.47 -2.77 -7.31
C PRO A 97 -16.49 -1.76 -7.87
N LEU A 98 -16.87 -1.96 -9.12
CA LEU A 98 -17.97 -1.22 -9.75
C LEU A 98 -19.32 -1.77 -9.28
N TYR A 99 -20.34 -0.94 -9.29
CA TYR A 99 -21.75 -1.28 -9.02
C TYR A 99 -22.67 -0.44 -9.91
N PRO A 100 -23.86 -0.93 -10.25
CA PRO A 100 -24.76 -0.27 -11.21
C PRO A 100 -25.32 1.06 -10.71
N SER A 101 -25.72 1.11 -9.42
CA SER A 101 -26.26 2.30 -8.76
C SER A 101 -25.99 2.28 -7.26
N LEU A 102 -26.11 3.41 -6.58
CA LEU A 102 -25.92 3.50 -5.12
C LEU A 102 -26.91 2.63 -4.34
N SER A 103 -28.15 2.53 -4.79
CA SER A 103 -29.17 1.70 -4.13
C SER A 103 -28.95 0.19 -4.31
N GLU A 104 -28.11 -0.21 -5.28
CA GLU A 104 -27.76 -1.61 -5.54
C GLU A 104 -26.43 -2.03 -4.87
N VAL A 105 -25.79 -1.13 -4.14
CA VAL A 105 -24.66 -1.51 -3.28
C VAL A 105 -25.19 -2.41 -2.18
N SER A 106 -24.86 -3.70 -2.25
CA SER A 106 -25.24 -4.64 -1.20
C SER A 106 -24.41 -4.43 0.07
N GLU A 107 -24.97 -4.77 1.24
CA GLU A 107 -24.26 -4.80 2.51
C GLU A 107 -22.96 -5.62 2.39
N ALA A 108 -23.01 -6.80 1.80
CA ALA A 108 -21.85 -7.66 1.59
C ALA A 108 -20.75 -7.00 0.74
N LEU A 109 -21.11 -6.20 -0.28
CA LEU A 109 -20.16 -5.44 -1.07
C LEU A 109 -19.54 -4.30 -0.24
N PHE A 110 -20.36 -3.55 0.48
CA PHE A 110 -19.93 -2.48 1.37
C PHE A 110 -18.93 -3.01 2.42
N ASP A 111 -19.31 -4.07 3.13
CA ASP A 111 -18.49 -4.71 4.17
C ASP A 111 -17.16 -5.23 3.61
N LYS A 112 -17.19 -5.83 2.43
CA LYS A 112 -15.99 -6.30 1.75
C LYS A 112 -15.04 -5.14 1.39
N VAL A 113 -15.57 -4.02 0.90
CA VAL A 113 -14.76 -2.83 0.59
C VAL A 113 -14.14 -2.25 1.86
N VAL A 114 -14.92 -2.09 2.92
CA VAL A 114 -14.45 -1.59 4.22
C VAL A 114 -13.44 -2.55 4.86
N SER A 115 -13.71 -3.87 4.81
CA SER A 115 -12.80 -4.86 5.39
C SER A 115 -11.41 -4.83 4.75
N VAL A 116 -11.33 -4.68 3.43
CA VAL A 116 -10.05 -4.68 2.70
C VAL A 116 -9.34 -3.33 2.80
N ASN A 117 -10.06 -2.21 2.65
CA ASN A 117 -9.43 -0.89 2.50
C ASN A 117 -9.24 -0.12 3.82
N LEU A 118 -9.91 -0.54 4.90
CA LEU A 118 -9.87 0.14 6.20
C LEU A 118 -9.57 -0.81 7.36
N LYS A 119 -10.39 -1.84 7.58
CA LYS A 119 -10.26 -2.75 8.72
C LYS A 119 -8.94 -3.53 8.69
N GLY A 120 -8.55 -4.06 7.53
CA GLY A 120 -7.29 -4.78 7.36
C GLY A 120 -6.06 -3.90 7.62
N PRO A 121 -5.92 -2.74 6.97
CA PRO A 121 -4.85 -1.78 7.30
C PRO A 121 -4.82 -1.38 8.78
N PHE A 122 -5.98 -1.15 9.41
CA PHE A 122 -6.03 -0.89 10.86
C PHE A 122 -5.41 -2.04 11.66
N ARG A 123 -5.81 -3.31 11.35
CA ARG A 123 -5.28 -4.47 12.06
C ARG A 123 -3.78 -4.60 11.91
N LEU A 124 -3.27 -4.42 10.68
CA LEU A 124 -1.84 -4.50 10.42
C LEU A 124 -1.07 -3.37 11.11
N MET A 125 -1.57 -2.14 11.08
CA MET A 125 -0.96 -1.03 11.82
C MET A 125 -0.91 -1.32 13.31
N ALA A 126 -1.98 -1.88 13.90
CA ALA A 126 -2.02 -2.22 15.32
C ALA A 126 -1.03 -3.34 15.66
N ASN A 127 -1.07 -4.47 14.95
CA ASN A 127 -0.24 -5.63 15.25
C ASN A 127 1.25 -5.37 14.98
N VAL A 128 1.58 -4.90 13.76
CA VAL A 128 2.98 -4.64 13.36
C VAL A 128 3.54 -3.42 14.09
N GLY A 129 2.73 -2.37 14.24
CA GLY A 129 3.16 -1.14 14.90
C GLY A 129 3.49 -1.36 16.39
N GLU A 130 2.72 -2.18 17.10
CA GLU A 130 3.04 -2.54 18.48
C GLU A 130 4.36 -3.31 18.60
N ARG A 131 4.64 -4.23 17.67
CA ARG A 131 5.92 -4.94 17.60
C ARG A 131 7.08 -3.98 17.31
N MET A 132 6.91 -3.05 16.38
CA MET A 132 7.89 -2.00 16.12
C MET A 132 8.12 -1.12 17.36
N MET A 133 7.06 -0.75 18.10
CA MET A 133 7.16 0.03 19.35
C MET A 133 7.96 -0.70 20.42
N ASN A 134 7.82 -2.01 20.52
CA ASN A 134 8.55 -2.86 21.47
C ASN A 134 9.97 -3.22 21.01
N GLY A 135 10.31 -2.97 19.73
CA GLY A 135 11.63 -3.20 19.13
C GLY A 135 12.37 -1.90 18.80
N ASP A 136 13.05 -1.91 17.65
CA ASP A 136 13.92 -0.82 17.16
C ASP A 136 13.16 0.32 16.48
N GLY A 137 11.83 0.31 16.50
CA GLY A 137 10.99 1.24 15.74
C GLY A 137 10.75 0.79 14.31
N GLY A 138 10.26 1.71 13.47
CA GLY A 138 9.97 1.38 12.07
C GLY A 138 9.20 2.45 11.33
N ALA A 139 8.73 2.10 10.14
CA ALA A 139 7.90 2.96 9.32
C ALA A 139 6.69 2.21 8.75
N ILE A 140 5.52 2.85 8.79
CA ILE A 140 4.28 2.35 8.20
C ILE A 140 3.86 3.29 7.09
N ILE A 141 3.57 2.74 5.91
CA ILE A 141 3.14 3.46 4.73
C ILE A 141 1.77 2.93 4.31
N ASN A 142 0.78 3.79 4.33
CA ASN A 142 -0.56 3.47 3.85
C ASN A 142 -0.72 3.99 2.41
N ILE A 143 -1.32 3.19 1.54
CA ILE A 143 -1.69 3.62 0.19
C ILE A 143 -3.18 3.98 0.18
N SER A 144 -3.44 5.27 0.13
CA SER A 144 -4.78 5.85 -0.01
C SER A 144 -5.06 6.20 -1.47
N SER A 145 -6.05 7.01 -1.72
CA SER A 145 -6.49 7.42 -3.05
C SER A 145 -7.01 8.84 -3.04
N THR A 146 -6.92 9.53 -4.18
CA THR A 146 -7.61 10.83 -4.40
C THR A 146 -9.14 10.72 -4.20
N ALA A 147 -9.72 9.52 -4.32
CA ALA A 147 -11.11 9.26 -3.96
C ALA A 147 -11.42 9.51 -2.47
N SER A 148 -10.41 9.62 -1.60
CA SER A 148 -10.55 9.96 -0.19
C SER A 148 -10.88 11.43 0.07
N VAL A 149 -10.66 12.30 -0.89
CA VAL A 149 -10.86 13.76 -0.79
C VAL A 149 -11.71 14.30 -1.93
N ASN A 150 -11.69 13.67 -3.10
CA ASN A 150 -12.45 14.08 -4.27
C ASN A 150 -13.85 13.44 -4.28
N LYS A 151 -14.78 14.12 -4.98
CA LYS A 151 -16.05 13.50 -5.33
C LYS A 151 -15.79 12.39 -6.34
N SER A 152 -16.04 11.14 -5.94
CA SER A 152 -15.80 9.95 -6.76
C SER A 152 -17.09 9.15 -6.93
N PRO A 153 -18.00 9.59 -7.82
CA PRO A 153 -19.20 8.80 -8.14
C PRO A 153 -18.82 7.38 -8.54
N THR A 154 -19.66 6.40 -8.17
CA THR A 154 -19.45 4.96 -8.39
C THR A 154 -18.32 4.32 -7.58
N SER A 155 -17.77 5.02 -6.57
CA SER A 155 -16.76 4.48 -5.66
C SER A 155 -16.93 4.96 -4.21
N GLU A 156 -18.14 5.30 -3.79
CA GLU A 156 -18.41 5.94 -2.50
C GLU A 156 -17.96 5.09 -1.30
N PRO A 157 -18.22 3.78 -1.20
CA PRO A 157 -17.70 2.95 -0.11
C PRO A 157 -16.16 2.93 -0.07
N TYR A 158 -15.53 2.91 -1.25
CA TYR A 158 -14.08 2.96 -1.38
C TYR A 158 -13.51 4.31 -0.92
N GLY A 159 -14.08 5.42 -1.40
CA GLY A 159 -13.70 6.78 -1.01
C GLY A 159 -13.80 6.98 0.50
N ALA A 160 -14.93 6.54 1.10
CA ALA A 160 -15.14 6.59 2.54
C ALA A 160 -14.09 5.77 3.32
N ALA A 161 -13.78 4.55 2.88
CA ALA A 161 -12.77 3.72 3.50
C ALA A 161 -11.36 4.34 3.41
N LYS A 162 -11.01 4.94 2.25
CA LYS A 162 -9.72 5.63 2.07
C LYS A 162 -9.63 6.94 2.84
N ALA A 163 -10.73 7.67 3.02
CA ALA A 163 -10.80 8.82 3.93
C ALA A 163 -10.58 8.40 5.39
N GLY A 164 -11.19 7.29 5.80
CA GLY A 164 -10.94 6.67 7.10
C GLY A 164 -9.47 6.28 7.27
N LEU A 165 -8.83 5.73 6.25
CA LEU A 165 -7.40 5.36 6.27
C LEU A 165 -6.49 6.60 6.42
N ASN A 166 -6.84 7.73 5.79
CA ASN A 166 -6.14 9.00 5.99
C ASN A 166 -6.22 9.47 7.45
N ASN A 167 -7.40 9.34 8.08
CA ASN A 167 -7.57 9.67 9.50
C ASN A 167 -6.77 8.71 10.40
N LEU A 168 -6.85 7.40 10.16
CA LEU A 168 -6.07 6.41 10.90
C LEU A 168 -4.56 6.66 10.78
N THR A 169 -4.06 7.08 9.63
CA THR A 169 -2.64 7.44 9.45
C THR A 169 -2.19 8.48 10.49
N ARG A 170 -2.97 9.54 10.67
CA ARG A 170 -2.67 10.60 11.65
C ARG A 170 -2.80 10.10 13.09
N SER A 171 -3.83 9.32 13.37
CA SER A 171 -4.08 8.77 14.71
C SER A 171 -2.95 7.82 15.16
N PHE A 172 -2.53 6.91 14.26
CA PHE A 172 -1.42 6.00 14.56
C PHE A 172 -0.07 6.71 14.61
N ALA A 173 0.15 7.75 13.80
CA ALA A 173 1.34 8.59 13.90
C ALA A 173 1.47 9.25 15.29
N ALA A 174 0.36 9.76 15.83
CA ALA A 174 0.33 10.34 17.16
C ALA A 174 0.54 9.28 18.27
N ALA A 175 -0.04 8.09 18.10
CA ALA A 175 0.05 7.02 19.08
C ALA A 175 1.43 6.36 19.16
N TYR A 176 2.14 6.25 18.02
CA TYR A 176 3.37 5.49 17.92
C TYR A 176 4.65 6.32 17.85
N GLY A 177 4.53 7.65 17.72
CA GLY A 177 5.68 8.53 17.85
C GLY A 177 6.31 8.47 19.25
N PRO A 178 7.63 8.64 19.37
CA PRO A 178 8.59 8.93 18.28
C PRO A 178 9.21 7.70 17.59
N LYS A 179 8.90 6.47 18.04
CA LYS A 179 9.58 5.25 17.56
C LYS A 179 9.12 4.80 16.17
N VAL A 180 7.83 4.93 15.88
CA VAL A 180 7.27 4.47 14.61
C VAL A 180 6.66 5.66 13.87
N ARG A 181 7.08 5.86 12.63
CA ARG A 181 6.50 6.86 11.75
C ARG A 181 5.40 6.24 10.90
N VAL A 182 4.26 6.91 10.80
CA VAL A 182 3.12 6.43 10.00
C VAL A 182 2.74 7.52 9.01
N ASN A 183 2.87 7.23 7.72
CA ASN A 183 2.58 8.17 6.64
C ASN A 183 1.70 7.53 5.56
N CYS A 184 1.16 8.34 4.70
CA CYS A 184 0.25 7.92 3.64
C CYS A 184 0.66 8.49 2.29
N ILE A 185 0.63 7.66 1.26
CA ILE A 185 0.67 8.07 -0.14
C ILE A 185 -0.77 8.06 -0.64
N MET A 186 -1.29 9.22 -1.01
CA MET A 186 -2.58 9.39 -1.65
C MET A 186 -2.38 9.29 -3.16
N ALA A 187 -2.65 8.11 -3.71
CA ALA A 187 -2.42 7.81 -5.11
C ALA A 187 -3.54 8.37 -6.02
N GLY A 188 -3.16 8.96 -7.12
CA GLY A 188 -4.05 9.30 -8.23
C GLY A 188 -4.30 8.12 -9.18
N PRO A 189 -4.71 8.38 -10.41
CA PRO A 189 -4.91 7.35 -11.42
C PRO A 189 -3.57 6.86 -11.97
N PHE A 190 -3.11 5.72 -11.45
CA PHE A 190 -1.93 5.02 -11.95
C PHE A 190 -2.30 3.95 -12.97
N LEU A 191 -1.50 3.83 -14.03
CA LEU A 191 -1.64 2.82 -15.08
C LEU A 191 -1.08 1.47 -14.59
N THR A 192 -1.90 0.77 -13.83
CA THR A 192 -1.63 -0.59 -13.34
C THR A 192 -2.54 -1.58 -14.08
N ASP A 193 -2.41 -2.87 -13.80
CA ASP A 193 -3.31 -3.92 -14.36
C ASP A 193 -4.82 -3.62 -14.16
N ILE A 194 -5.18 -2.71 -13.24
CA ILE A 194 -6.56 -2.23 -13.09
C ILE A 194 -6.96 -1.36 -14.29
N ALA A 195 -6.00 -0.67 -14.90
CA ALA A 195 -6.24 0.17 -16.06
C ALA A 195 -6.56 -0.64 -17.34
N ASP A 196 -6.24 -1.94 -17.37
CA ASP A 196 -6.59 -2.84 -18.50
C ASP A 196 -8.12 -2.93 -18.70
N ALA A 197 -8.90 -2.64 -17.65
CA ALA A 197 -10.36 -2.60 -17.71
C ALA A 197 -10.92 -1.21 -18.09
N TRP A 198 -10.07 -0.20 -18.30
CA TRP A 198 -10.49 1.16 -18.62
C TRP A 198 -10.61 1.35 -20.14
N ASP A 199 -11.55 2.19 -20.55
CA ASP A 199 -11.49 2.80 -21.88
C ASP A 199 -10.33 3.82 -21.89
N MET A 200 -9.20 3.40 -22.44
CA MET A 200 -7.96 4.18 -22.42
C MET A 200 -8.04 5.45 -23.25
N ASP A 201 -8.84 5.47 -24.33
CA ASP A 201 -9.03 6.67 -25.14
C ASP A 201 -9.84 7.72 -24.38
N ALA A 202 -10.94 7.31 -23.75
CA ALA A 202 -11.73 8.17 -22.90
C ALA A 202 -10.94 8.62 -21.65
N PHE A 203 -10.12 7.74 -21.05
CA PHE A 203 -9.25 8.11 -19.94
C PHE A 203 -8.22 9.16 -20.37
N ASN A 204 -7.53 8.96 -21.48
CA ASN A 204 -6.48 9.88 -21.97
C ASN A 204 -7.06 11.26 -22.34
N GLU A 205 -8.25 11.30 -22.96
CA GLU A 205 -8.93 12.57 -23.24
C GLU A 205 -9.27 13.33 -21.95
N ARG A 206 -9.86 12.64 -20.97
CA ARG A 206 -10.16 13.23 -19.66
C ARG A 206 -8.87 13.66 -18.94
N ALA A 207 -7.81 12.86 -18.97
CA ALA A 207 -6.55 13.18 -18.32
C ALA A 207 -5.92 14.46 -18.87
N ARG A 208 -5.99 14.70 -20.18
CA ARG A 208 -5.50 15.94 -20.82
C ARG A 208 -6.21 17.19 -20.31
N SER A 209 -7.48 17.08 -19.92
CA SER A 209 -8.30 18.23 -19.47
C SER A 209 -8.37 18.40 -17.96
N SER A 210 -8.22 17.29 -17.17
CA SER A 210 -8.48 17.31 -15.74
C SER A 210 -7.26 17.02 -14.87
N ILE A 211 -6.16 16.52 -15.43
CA ILE A 211 -4.91 16.26 -14.70
C ILE A 211 -3.84 17.25 -15.20
N PRO A 212 -3.23 18.09 -14.34
CA PRO A 212 -2.17 19.01 -14.77
C PRO A 212 -1.01 18.35 -15.51
N MET A 213 -0.62 17.12 -15.10
CA MET A 213 0.40 16.34 -15.81
C MET A 213 -0.11 15.67 -17.10
N GLN A 214 -1.39 15.80 -17.44
CA GLN A 214 -2.08 15.34 -18.65
C GLN A 214 -1.96 13.84 -18.97
N ARG A 215 -1.71 13.02 -17.98
CA ARG A 215 -1.56 11.55 -18.11
C ARG A 215 -1.86 10.84 -16.80
N GLY A 216 -2.02 9.53 -16.87
CA GLY A 216 -1.91 8.66 -15.69
C GLY A 216 -0.47 8.52 -15.21
N GLY A 217 -0.30 8.20 -13.94
CA GLY A 217 1.00 7.90 -13.35
C GLY A 217 1.48 6.50 -13.75
N GLN A 218 2.78 6.32 -13.91
CA GLN A 218 3.38 4.98 -14.06
C GLN A 218 3.63 4.37 -12.67
N PRO A 219 3.51 3.04 -12.49
CA PRO A 219 3.66 2.41 -11.18
C PRO A 219 4.98 2.70 -10.47
N ASP A 220 6.07 2.91 -11.20
CA ASP A 220 7.39 3.22 -10.65
C ASP A 220 7.49 4.65 -10.09
N GLU A 221 6.60 5.56 -10.48
CA GLU A 221 6.60 6.95 -9.97
C GLU A 221 6.18 7.06 -8.50
N VAL A 222 5.58 6.01 -7.91
CA VAL A 222 5.27 5.97 -6.47
C VAL A 222 6.47 5.59 -5.60
N VAL A 223 7.49 4.94 -6.20
CA VAL A 223 8.58 4.28 -5.48
C VAL A 223 9.41 5.28 -4.66
N ALA A 224 9.74 6.42 -5.23
CA ALA A 224 10.55 7.43 -4.55
C ALA A 224 9.89 7.93 -3.25
N ALA A 225 8.56 8.11 -3.25
CA ALA A 225 7.81 8.52 -2.07
C ALA A 225 7.78 7.41 -1.00
N ALA A 226 7.63 6.15 -1.40
CA ALA A 226 7.67 5.02 -0.48
C ALA A 226 9.05 4.88 0.18
N LEU A 227 10.12 4.98 -0.59
CA LEU A 227 11.51 4.97 -0.09
C LEU A 227 11.79 6.15 0.85
N TYR A 228 11.31 7.35 0.51
CA TYR A 228 11.42 8.51 1.38
C TYR A 228 10.73 8.27 2.73
N PHE A 229 9.47 7.86 2.73
CA PHE A 229 8.73 7.64 3.98
C PHE A 229 9.31 6.50 4.83
N ALA A 230 9.86 5.48 4.21
CA ALA A 230 10.51 4.37 4.92
C ALA A 230 11.89 4.74 5.47
N GLY A 231 12.63 5.58 4.75
CA GLY A 231 14.05 5.87 5.02
C GLY A 231 14.30 6.94 6.09
N GLY A 232 15.58 7.12 6.40
CA GLY A 232 16.06 8.12 7.39
C GLY A 232 15.80 9.57 6.97
N GLY A 233 15.65 9.85 5.65
CA GLY A 233 15.32 11.19 5.16
C GLY A 233 13.95 11.71 5.64
N ALA A 234 13.05 10.81 6.06
CA ALA A 234 11.76 11.17 6.66
C ALA A 234 11.76 11.16 8.19
N GLY A 235 12.92 11.32 8.84
CA GLY A 235 13.06 11.24 10.30
C GLY A 235 12.17 12.21 11.10
N PHE A 236 11.73 13.31 10.49
CA PHE A 236 10.80 14.29 11.09
C PHE A 236 9.45 14.34 10.36
N THR A 237 9.11 13.27 9.60
CA THR A 237 7.86 13.17 8.83
C THR A 237 7.02 12.02 9.35
N THR A 238 5.92 12.33 10.05
CA THR A 238 4.90 11.38 10.50
C THR A 238 3.52 12.03 10.44
N GLY A 239 2.48 11.24 10.16
CA GLY A 239 1.11 11.74 9.97
C GLY A 239 0.88 12.45 8.63
N ALA A 240 1.86 12.47 7.74
CA ALA A 240 1.75 13.12 6.44
C ALA A 240 0.88 12.31 5.47
N ILE A 241 0.16 13.03 4.62
CA ILE A 241 -0.57 12.49 3.48
C ILE A 241 -0.02 13.19 2.24
N LEU A 242 0.77 12.46 1.46
CA LEU A 242 1.41 12.97 0.26
C LEU A 242 0.64 12.54 -0.98
N ALA A 243 0.13 13.49 -1.73
CA ALA A 243 -0.49 13.21 -3.00
C ALA A 243 0.57 12.92 -4.08
N ILE A 244 0.37 11.81 -4.79
CA ILE A 244 1.10 11.44 -6.01
C ILE A 244 0.05 11.17 -7.08
N ASP A 245 -0.38 12.21 -7.77
CA ASP A 245 -1.59 12.16 -8.60
C ASP A 245 -1.55 13.04 -9.85
N GLY A 246 -0.39 13.61 -10.14
CA GLY A 246 -0.23 14.54 -11.26
C GLY A 246 -0.96 15.87 -11.09
N GLY A 247 -1.39 16.21 -9.87
CA GLY A 247 -2.14 17.44 -9.55
C GLY A 247 -3.65 17.27 -9.73
N ALA A 248 -4.19 16.05 -9.70
CA ALA A 248 -5.60 15.75 -9.99
C ALA A 248 -6.59 16.07 -8.85
N HIS A 249 -6.11 16.39 -7.63
CA HIS A 249 -6.98 16.72 -6.47
C HIS A 249 -6.99 18.19 -6.16
#